data_5da05ce6827526629b8eb555cb934b2c
#
_entry.id   5da05ce6827526629b8eb555cb934b2c
#
_cell.length_a   1.000
_cell.length_b   1.000
_cell.length_c   1.000
_cell.angle_alpha   90.00
_cell.angle_beta   90.00
_cell.angle_gamma   90.00
#
_symmetry.space_group_name_H-M   'P 1'
#
loop_
_entity.id
_entity.type
_entity.pdbx_description
1 polymer ?
#
loop_
_entity_poly.entity_id
_entity_poly.type
_entity_poly.pdbx_seq_one_letter_code
_entity_poly.pdbx_strand_id
1 'polypeptide(L)'
;MSCSLVHLESTGHFPLRIAAPEESSWYAVHTLARHEKRVSAKLQDARICTFLPLIQELHRWSDRRVAVETPLFGCYAFVRIAQKPEERLKVLRTSGVLGFVGSERQGTPIPDEQIESLRTAIDKKIPFHPHAFLSAGQRVRIRGGSLDGVQGILVRHAGDQSLVVSVELLQRSVAIRVEGYAVERV
;
A
#
# COMPACT_ATOMS: atom_id res chain seq x y z
N MET A 1 -22.60 -4.25 20.56
CA MET A 1 -21.37 -3.88 21.28
C MET A 1 -20.74 -2.69 20.58
N SER A 2 -20.62 -1.59 21.32
CA SER A 2 -20.37 -0.23 20.84
C SER A 2 -19.01 -0.06 20.17
N CYS A 3 -19.02 0.54 19.00
CA CYS A 3 -17.84 1.07 18.34
C CYS A 3 -17.57 2.48 18.90
N SER A 4 -16.52 2.63 19.71
CA SER A 4 -16.14 3.94 20.25
C SER A 4 -15.48 4.78 19.16
N LEU A 5 -16.14 5.88 18.81
CA LEU A 5 -15.59 6.97 18.00
C LEU A 5 -14.57 7.73 18.84
N VAL A 6 -13.33 7.74 18.40
CA VAL A 6 -12.35 8.71 18.88
C VAL A 6 -12.20 9.81 17.84
N HIS A 7 -12.66 10.99 18.20
CA HIS A 7 -12.47 12.22 17.43
C HIS A 7 -11.02 12.70 17.60
N LEU A 8 -10.28 12.82 16.53
CA LEU A 8 -9.05 13.62 16.46
C LEU A 8 -9.08 14.45 15.19
N GLU A 9 -9.28 15.75 15.40
CA GLU A 9 -9.10 16.77 14.37
C GLU A 9 -7.61 16.87 14.00
N SER A 10 -7.26 16.61 12.79
CA SER A 10 -6.16 17.27 12.07
C SER A 10 -6.18 16.84 10.60
N THR A 11 -6.39 17.80 9.75
CA THR A 11 -6.22 17.93 8.31
C THR A 11 -5.23 16.96 7.65
N GLY A 12 -5.68 15.76 7.39
CA GLY A 12 -5.04 14.75 6.57
C GLY A 12 -6.10 13.71 6.30
N HIS A 13 -6.59 13.66 5.08
CA HIS A 13 -7.68 12.78 4.67
C HIS A 13 -7.26 11.31 4.73
N PHE A 14 -7.17 10.76 5.96
CA PHE A 14 -7.03 9.34 6.19
C PHE A 14 -8.40 8.74 6.49
N PRO A 15 -8.86 7.75 5.73
CA PRO A 15 -10.07 7.03 6.05
C PRO A 15 -9.92 6.33 7.40
N LEU A 16 -10.95 6.47 8.23
CA LEU A 16 -11.15 5.80 9.51
C LEU A 16 -10.52 4.40 9.54
N ARG A 17 -9.63 4.18 10.49
CA ARG A 17 -9.14 2.85 10.86
C ARG A 17 -10.33 2.03 11.36
N ILE A 18 -11.00 1.31 10.45
CA ILE A 18 -11.98 0.31 10.86
C ILE A 18 -11.16 -0.82 11.49
N ALA A 19 -11.33 -1.05 12.78
CA ALA A 19 -10.70 -2.16 13.47
C ALA A 19 -11.05 -3.45 12.74
N ALA A 20 -10.03 -4.09 12.16
CA ALA A 20 -10.22 -5.35 11.47
C ALA A 20 -10.39 -6.49 12.49
N PRO A 21 -11.23 -7.51 12.23
CA PRO A 21 -11.34 -8.69 13.06
C PRO A 21 -9.98 -9.39 13.22
N GLU A 22 -9.75 -10.04 14.36
CA GLU A 22 -8.47 -10.68 14.71
C GLU A 22 -7.96 -11.72 13.67
N GLU A 23 -8.87 -12.31 12.88
CA GLU A 23 -8.54 -13.28 11.83
C GLU A 23 -8.51 -12.70 10.40
N SER A 24 -8.40 -11.37 10.26
CA SER A 24 -8.40 -10.73 8.94
C SER A 24 -7.00 -10.56 8.39
N SER A 25 -6.83 -10.80 7.10
CA SER A 25 -5.58 -10.65 6.36
C SER A 25 -5.71 -9.65 5.21
N TRP A 26 -4.59 -9.06 4.80
CA TRP A 26 -4.54 -8.21 3.63
C TRP A 26 -4.52 -9.03 2.34
N TYR A 27 -5.26 -8.56 1.35
CA TYR A 27 -5.30 -9.11 -0.01
C TYR A 27 -5.17 -7.99 -1.02
N ALA A 28 -4.51 -8.27 -2.15
CA ALA A 28 -4.58 -7.39 -3.30
C ALA A 28 -5.79 -7.75 -4.16
N VAL A 29 -6.46 -6.72 -4.67
CA VAL A 29 -7.52 -6.84 -5.66
C VAL A 29 -7.10 -6.14 -6.94
N HIS A 30 -7.31 -6.81 -8.06
CA HIS A 30 -7.11 -6.25 -9.38
C HIS A 30 -8.34 -5.44 -9.76
N THR A 31 -8.13 -4.23 -10.23
CA THR A 31 -9.20 -3.29 -10.62
C THR A 31 -9.09 -2.93 -12.09
N LEU A 32 -10.17 -2.40 -12.64
CA LEU A 32 -10.11 -1.72 -13.92
C LEU A 32 -9.14 -0.52 -13.81
N ALA A 33 -8.40 -0.27 -14.89
CA ALA A 33 -7.46 0.85 -14.96
C ALA A 33 -8.17 2.18 -14.70
N ARG A 34 -7.55 3.03 -13.86
CA ARG A 34 -8.08 4.33 -13.43
C ARG A 34 -9.38 4.26 -12.61
N HIS A 35 -9.76 3.07 -12.12
CA HIS A 35 -10.90 2.89 -11.23
C HIS A 35 -10.50 2.68 -9.77
N GLU A 36 -9.21 2.66 -9.46
CA GLU A 36 -8.65 2.33 -8.14
C GLU A 36 -9.28 3.18 -7.03
N LYS A 37 -9.31 4.50 -7.19
CA LYS A 37 -9.91 5.44 -6.21
C LYS A 37 -11.42 5.19 -6.04
N ARG A 38 -12.11 4.96 -7.16
CA ARG A 38 -13.56 4.70 -7.16
C ARG A 38 -13.90 3.36 -6.50
N VAL A 39 -13.10 2.33 -6.77
CA VAL A 39 -13.24 1.02 -6.13
C VAL A 39 -12.97 1.12 -4.64
N SER A 40 -11.88 1.80 -4.25
CA SER A 40 -11.55 2.01 -2.85
C SER A 40 -12.69 2.71 -2.09
N ALA A 41 -13.25 3.79 -2.64
CA ALA A 41 -14.38 4.49 -2.02
C ALA A 41 -15.60 3.57 -1.83
N LYS A 42 -15.99 2.81 -2.87
CA LYS A 42 -17.11 1.88 -2.79
C LYS A 42 -16.91 0.76 -1.77
N LEU A 43 -15.68 0.25 -1.65
CA LEU A 43 -15.34 -0.76 -0.65
C LEU A 43 -15.43 -0.19 0.77
N GLN A 44 -15.00 1.06 0.96
CA GLN A 44 -15.14 1.77 2.25
C GLN A 44 -16.61 2.00 2.60
N ASP A 45 -17.45 2.40 1.63
CA ASP A 45 -18.90 2.52 1.82
C ASP A 45 -19.54 1.19 2.22
N ALA A 46 -19.01 0.06 1.69
CA ALA A 46 -19.40 -1.29 2.07
C ALA A 46 -18.79 -1.76 3.41
N ARG A 47 -18.10 -0.86 4.16
CA ARG A 47 -17.41 -1.13 5.44
C ARG A 47 -16.29 -2.18 5.33
N ILE A 48 -15.64 -2.26 4.18
CA ILE A 48 -14.44 -3.08 3.97
C ILE A 48 -13.23 -2.19 4.20
N CYS A 49 -12.32 -2.65 5.09
CA CYS A 49 -11.06 -1.95 5.31
C CYS A 49 -10.23 -1.99 4.03
N THR A 50 -9.89 -0.81 3.50
CA THR A 50 -9.13 -0.68 2.26
C THR A 50 -7.89 0.16 2.45
N PHE A 51 -6.86 -0.14 1.67
CA PHE A 51 -5.66 0.68 1.55
C PHE A 51 -5.35 0.88 0.07
N LEU A 52 -5.37 2.13 -0.36
CA LEU A 52 -4.94 2.54 -1.69
C LEU A 52 -3.73 3.47 -1.53
N PRO A 53 -2.51 2.96 -1.75
CA PRO A 53 -1.31 3.79 -1.67
C PRO A 53 -1.32 4.84 -2.79
N LEU A 54 -1.41 6.11 -2.42
CA LEU A 54 -1.39 7.25 -3.33
C LEU A 54 -0.09 8.02 -3.17
N ILE A 55 0.48 8.44 -4.27
CA ILE A 55 1.64 9.35 -4.32
C ILE A 55 1.26 10.64 -5.03
N GLN A 56 1.90 11.74 -4.65
CA GLN A 56 1.75 12.99 -5.36
C GLN A 56 2.76 13.06 -6.50
N GLU A 57 2.27 13.14 -7.73
CA GLU A 57 3.08 13.36 -8.91
C GLU A 57 2.82 14.74 -9.49
N LEU A 58 3.90 15.45 -9.85
CA LEU A 58 3.81 16.74 -10.53
C LEU A 58 3.61 16.51 -12.03
N HIS A 59 2.38 16.61 -12.49
CA HIS A 59 2.07 16.57 -13.91
C HIS A 59 2.27 17.97 -14.52
N ARG A 60 3.03 18.02 -15.61
CA ARG A 60 3.19 19.25 -16.40
C ARG A 60 2.09 19.32 -17.46
N TRP A 61 1.15 20.23 -17.28
CA TRP A 61 0.22 20.62 -18.32
C TRP A 61 0.85 21.75 -19.15
N SER A 62 0.26 22.09 -20.28
CA SER A 62 0.84 23.05 -21.23
C SER A 62 1.24 24.38 -20.59
N ASP A 63 0.52 24.83 -19.58
CA ASP A 63 0.64 26.15 -18.96
C ASP A 63 1.00 26.12 -17.46
N ARG A 64 0.86 24.95 -16.79
CA ARG A 64 1.06 24.87 -15.33
C ARG A 64 1.49 23.48 -14.87
N ARG A 65 2.09 23.44 -13.66
CA ARG A 65 2.35 22.19 -12.94
C ARG A 65 1.23 21.96 -11.94
N VAL A 66 0.64 20.79 -11.99
CA VAL A 66 -0.44 20.39 -11.07
C VAL A 66 0.01 19.13 -10.32
N ALA A 67 -0.06 19.17 -8.99
CA ALA A 67 0.13 17.98 -8.17
C ALA A 67 -1.11 17.10 -8.29
N VAL A 68 -0.94 15.88 -8.77
CA VAL A 68 -2.00 14.89 -8.92
C VAL A 68 -1.66 13.69 -8.05
N GLU A 69 -2.63 13.23 -7.29
CA GLU A 69 -2.51 11.97 -6.56
C GLU A 69 -2.75 10.79 -7.50
N THR A 70 -1.74 9.96 -7.66
CA THR A 70 -1.79 8.75 -8.48
C THR A 70 -1.60 7.50 -7.62
N PRO A 71 -2.27 6.39 -7.94
CA PRO A 71 -2.00 5.12 -7.27
C PRO A 71 -0.56 4.67 -7.47
N LEU A 72 0.15 4.35 -6.39
CA LEU A 72 1.52 3.82 -6.44
C LEU A 72 1.59 2.53 -7.25
N PHE A 73 0.56 1.68 -7.16
CA PHE A 73 0.40 0.48 -7.95
C PHE A 73 -0.86 0.59 -8.81
N GLY A 74 -0.69 0.96 -10.08
CA GLY A 74 -1.81 1.06 -11.02
C GLY A 74 -2.54 -0.27 -11.19
N CYS A 75 -3.86 -0.23 -11.27
CA CYS A 75 -4.78 -1.36 -11.36
C CYS A 75 -4.88 -2.24 -10.10
N TYR A 76 -4.36 -1.79 -8.95
CA TYR A 76 -4.44 -2.55 -7.71
C TYR A 76 -4.94 -1.70 -6.55
N ALA A 77 -5.68 -2.34 -5.66
CA ALA A 77 -6.02 -1.83 -4.33
C ALA A 77 -5.85 -2.95 -3.30
N PHE A 78 -5.69 -2.61 -2.04
CA PHE A 78 -5.55 -3.58 -0.97
C PHE A 78 -6.79 -3.56 -0.10
N VAL A 79 -7.24 -4.74 0.32
CA VAL A 79 -8.38 -4.93 1.21
C VAL A 79 -8.00 -5.82 2.37
N ARG A 80 -8.49 -5.51 3.56
CA ARG A 80 -8.34 -6.37 4.72
C ARG A 80 -9.66 -7.00 5.04
N ILE A 81 -9.75 -8.30 4.90
CA ILE A 81 -10.96 -9.09 5.09
C ILE A 81 -10.66 -10.39 5.83
N ALA A 82 -11.67 -10.92 6.50
CA ALA A 82 -11.63 -12.31 6.97
C ALA A 82 -11.76 -13.27 5.78
N GLN A 83 -11.25 -14.50 5.94
CA GLN A 83 -11.37 -15.55 4.90
C GLN A 83 -12.78 -16.14 4.85
N LYS A 84 -13.81 -15.28 4.91
CA LYS A 84 -15.23 -15.69 4.83
C LYS A 84 -15.75 -15.49 3.41
N PRO A 85 -16.50 -16.45 2.85
CA PRO A 85 -17.05 -16.33 1.50
C PRO A 85 -17.88 -15.06 1.29
N GLU A 86 -18.59 -14.62 2.33
CA GLU A 86 -19.45 -13.44 2.32
C GLU A 86 -18.66 -12.14 2.12
N GLU A 87 -17.56 -11.96 2.84
CA GLU A 87 -16.70 -10.77 2.71
C GLU A 87 -16.02 -10.73 1.35
N ARG A 88 -15.56 -11.87 0.91
CA ARG A 88 -14.98 -12.02 -0.43
C ARG A 88 -15.98 -11.66 -1.53
N LEU A 89 -17.21 -12.14 -1.38
CA LEU A 89 -18.28 -11.88 -2.35
C LEU A 89 -18.63 -10.39 -2.38
N LYS A 90 -18.64 -9.70 -1.23
CA LYS A 90 -18.82 -8.24 -1.18
C LYS A 90 -17.75 -7.51 -2.00
N VAL A 91 -16.48 -7.92 -1.84
CA VAL A 91 -15.37 -7.34 -2.63
C VAL A 91 -15.57 -7.58 -4.11
N LEU A 92 -15.83 -8.82 -4.52
CA LEU A 92 -15.98 -9.22 -5.93
C LEU A 92 -17.21 -8.57 -6.62
N ARG A 93 -18.27 -8.29 -5.86
CA ARG A 93 -19.46 -7.58 -6.37
C ARG A 93 -19.25 -6.08 -6.53
N THR A 94 -18.16 -5.53 -6.03
CA THR A 94 -17.85 -4.10 -6.15
C THR A 94 -17.50 -3.78 -7.61
N SER A 95 -18.31 -2.94 -8.24
CA SER A 95 -18.11 -2.54 -9.63
C SER A 95 -16.72 -1.91 -9.84
N GLY A 96 -15.95 -2.48 -10.74
CA GLY A 96 -14.57 -2.08 -11.04
C GLY A 96 -13.54 -3.04 -10.48
N VAL A 97 -13.91 -3.99 -9.62
CA VAL A 97 -13.06 -5.09 -9.18
C VAL A 97 -13.10 -6.20 -10.23
N LEU A 98 -11.93 -6.70 -10.63
CA LEU A 98 -11.77 -7.81 -11.57
C LEU A 98 -11.57 -9.15 -10.85
N GLY A 99 -10.95 -9.13 -9.66
CA GLY A 99 -10.70 -10.32 -8.87
C GLY A 99 -9.62 -10.11 -7.83
N PHE A 100 -9.39 -11.14 -7.01
CA PHE A 100 -8.25 -11.19 -6.10
C PHE A 100 -6.98 -11.61 -6.85
N VAL A 101 -5.85 -11.12 -6.36
CA VAL A 101 -4.52 -11.46 -6.89
C VAL A 101 -3.97 -12.66 -6.13
N GLY A 102 -3.40 -13.63 -6.83
CA GLY A 102 -2.79 -14.83 -6.25
C GLY A 102 -3.42 -16.12 -6.73
N SER A 103 -3.11 -17.24 -6.05
CA SER A 103 -3.53 -18.59 -6.47
C SER A 103 -5.05 -18.80 -6.37
N GLU A 104 -5.58 -19.61 -7.29
CA GLU A 104 -6.92 -20.20 -7.27
C GLU A 104 -8.12 -19.25 -7.14
N ARG A 105 -8.01 -18.01 -7.64
CA ARG A 105 -9.08 -16.99 -7.51
C ARG A 105 -9.45 -16.63 -6.06
N GLN A 106 -8.82 -17.27 -5.08
CA GLN A 106 -9.05 -17.00 -3.67
C GLN A 106 -8.20 -15.84 -3.13
N GLY A 107 -7.17 -15.45 -3.85
CA GLY A 107 -6.19 -14.46 -3.43
C GLY A 107 -5.19 -15.04 -2.43
N THR A 108 -4.00 -14.51 -2.46
CA THR A 108 -2.94 -14.86 -1.51
C THR A 108 -2.85 -13.76 -0.45
N PRO A 109 -2.84 -14.10 0.85
CA PRO A 109 -2.66 -13.11 1.90
C PRO A 109 -1.31 -12.42 1.79
N ILE A 110 -1.29 -11.13 2.06
CA ILE A 110 -0.10 -10.29 2.09
C ILE A 110 0.29 -10.08 3.55
N PRO A 111 1.58 -10.25 3.90
CA PRO A 111 2.06 -9.96 5.25
C PRO A 111 1.77 -8.51 5.67
N ASP A 112 1.33 -8.33 6.91
CA ASP A 112 1.00 -7.01 7.47
C ASP A 112 2.20 -6.06 7.39
N GLU A 113 3.42 -6.57 7.56
CA GLU A 113 4.65 -5.79 7.54
C GLU A 113 4.89 -5.09 6.19
N GLN A 114 4.50 -5.73 5.08
CA GLN A 114 4.63 -5.11 3.75
C GLN A 114 3.69 -3.92 3.60
N ILE A 115 2.46 -4.05 4.09
CA ILE A 115 1.47 -2.97 4.04
C ILE A 115 1.85 -1.83 4.99
N GLU A 116 2.28 -2.14 6.22
CA GLU A 116 2.68 -1.12 7.19
C GLU A 116 3.97 -0.38 6.77
N SER A 117 4.90 -1.06 6.11
CA SER A 117 6.07 -0.41 5.52
C SER A 117 5.68 0.60 4.45
N LEU A 118 4.74 0.24 3.56
CA LEU A 118 4.21 1.16 2.55
C LEU A 118 3.48 2.34 3.19
N ARG A 119 2.64 2.10 4.20
CA ARG A 119 1.94 3.16 4.92
C ARG A 119 2.91 4.14 5.54
N THR A 120 3.88 3.62 6.30
CA THR A 120 4.88 4.44 6.97
C THR A 120 5.63 5.34 5.98
N ALA A 121 6.03 4.80 4.84
CA ALA A 121 6.74 5.54 3.83
C ALA A 121 5.88 6.63 3.17
N ILE A 122 4.59 6.36 2.93
CA ILE A 122 3.64 7.33 2.37
C ILE A 122 3.34 8.45 3.37
N ASP A 123 3.04 8.09 4.62
CA ASP A 123 2.72 9.06 5.69
C ASP A 123 3.85 10.07 5.90
N LYS A 124 5.07 9.62 5.73
CA LYS A 124 6.28 10.44 5.85
C LYS A 124 6.60 11.23 4.59
N LYS A 125 5.73 11.18 3.57
CA LYS A 125 5.87 11.90 2.29
C LYS A 125 7.23 11.68 1.62
N ILE A 126 7.74 10.47 1.71
CA ILE A 126 9.03 10.11 1.17
C ILE A 126 8.93 9.98 -0.35
N PRO A 127 9.86 10.51 -1.13
CA PRO A 127 9.86 10.33 -2.57
C PRO A 127 9.97 8.86 -2.94
N PHE A 128 9.03 8.35 -3.71
CA PHE A 128 9.05 7.02 -4.27
C PHE A 128 9.57 7.04 -5.69
N HIS A 129 10.38 6.05 -6.04
CA HIS A 129 10.79 5.79 -7.41
C HIS A 129 10.36 4.38 -7.82
N PRO A 130 9.70 4.21 -8.98
CA PRO A 130 9.44 2.88 -9.51
C PRO A 130 10.73 2.08 -9.61
N HIS A 131 10.72 0.87 -9.12
CA HIS A 131 11.87 -0.02 -9.16
C HIS A 131 11.48 -1.37 -9.76
N ALA A 132 12.39 -2.00 -10.51
CA ALA A 132 12.17 -3.36 -10.98
C ALA A 132 12.03 -4.31 -9.77
N PHE A 133 11.13 -5.27 -9.87
CA PHE A 133 10.97 -6.28 -8.82
C PHE A 133 12.27 -7.07 -8.65
N LEU A 134 12.79 -7.11 -7.44
CA LEU A 134 14.00 -7.85 -7.10
C LEU A 134 13.64 -9.02 -6.20
N SER A 135 13.87 -10.21 -6.70
CA SER A 135 13.71 -11.46 -5.94
C SER A 135 14.93 -11.83 -5.09
N ALA A 136 16.08 -11.20 -5.35
CA ALA A 136 17.34 -11.46 -4.65
C ALA A 136 17.85 -10.19 -4.00
N GLY A 137 18.20 -10.28 -2.71
CA GLY A 137 18.77 -9.18 -1.93
C GLY A 137 18.65 -9.44 -0.44
N GLN A 138 19.32 -8.62 0.34
CA GLN A 138 19.32 -8.74 1.78
C GLN A 138 18.12 -8.00 2.38
N ARG A 139 17.31 -8.71 3.16
CA ARG A 139 16.25 -8.07 3.96
C ARG A 139 16.88 -7.22 5.05
N VAL A 140 16.39 -6.00 5.16
CA VAL A 140 16.88 -5.02 6.14
C VAL A 140 15.71 -4.24 6.72
N ARG A 141 15.93 -3.71 7.92
CA ARG A 141 15.03 -2.79 8.61
C ARG A 141 15.77 -1.48 8.85
N ILE A 142 15.11 -0.37 8.63
CA ILE A 142 15.65 0.95 8.97
C ILE A 142 15.47 1.17 10.47
N ARG A 143 16.53 1.69 11.10
CA ARG A 143 16.54 2.09 12.51
C ARG A 143 16.77 3.58 12.64
N GLY A 144 15.94 4.19 13.43
CA GLY A 144 15.99 5.61 13.74
C GLY A 144 15.45 6.53 12.65
N GLY A 145 15.25 7.77 13.03
CA GLY A 145 14.73 8.80 12.14
C GLY A 145 13.27 8.59 11.72
N SER A 146 12.90 9.24 10.63
CA SER A 146 11.52 9.26 10.15
C SER A 146 11.07 7.92 9.52
N LEU A 147 11.98 7.03 9.17
CA LEU A 147 11.73 5.73 8.54
C LEU A 147 11.91 4.54 9.47
N ASP A 148 12.00 4.77 10.78
CA ASP A 148 12.20 3.68 11.74
C ASP A 148 11.15 2.59 11.58
N GLY A 149 11.61 1.33 11.55
CA GLY A 149 10.76 0.15 11.40
C GLY A 149 10.41 -0.25 9.97
N VAL A 150 10.66 0.58 8.95
CA VAL A 150 10.41 0.21 7.54
C VAL A 150 11.33 -0.93 7.14
N GLN A 151 10.75 -1.99 6.57
CA GLN A 151 11.45 -3.17 6.10
C GLN A 151 11.45 -3.23 4.57
N GLY A 152 12.52 -3.77 4.01
CA GLY A 152 12.64 -3.96 2.58
C GLY A 152 13.96 -4.62 2.20
N ILE A 153 14.28 -4.60 0.93
CA ILE A 153 15.54 -5.12 0.38
C ILE A 153 16.47 -3.94 0.12
N LEU A 154 17.66 -3.98 0.71
CA LEU A 154 18.69 -2.97 0.45
C LEU A 154 19.31 -3.18 -0.93
N VAL A 155 19.25 -2.14 -1.76
CA VAL A 155 19.87 -2.12 -3.09
C VAL A 155 20.82 -0.94 -3.18
N ARG A 156 22.01 -1.22 -3.67
CA ARG A 156 22.99 -0.18 -3.98
C ARG A 156 22.92 0.14 -5.47
N HIS A 157 22.62 1.38 -5.81
CA HIS A 157 22.55 1.84 -7.19
C HIS A 157 23.46 3.05 -7.36
N ALA A 158 24.48 2.96 -8.23
CA ALA A 158 25.34 4.07 -8.68
C ALA A 158 25.72 5.12 -7.60
N GLY A 159 26.12 4.64 -6.40
CA GLY A 159 26.53 5.54 -5.29
C GLY A 159 25.44 5.85 -4.26
N ASP A 160 24.18 5.65 -4.58
CA ASP A 160 23.06 5.86 -3.66
C ASP A 160 22.61 4.55 -2.98
N GLN A 161 22.34 4.60 -1.69
CA GLN A 161 21.68 3.50 -1.00
C GLN A 161 20.17 3.71 -1.04
N SER A 162 19.47 2.73 -1.59
CA SER A 162 18.00 2.74 -1.65
C SER A 162 17.44 1.48 -0.99
N LEU A 163 16.39 1.66 -0.20
CA LEU A 163 15.60 0.55 0.31
C LEU A 163 14.49 0.25 -0.69
N VAL A 164 14.40 -0.98 -1.11
CA VAL A 164 13.32 -1.43 -1.99
C VAL A 164 12.25 -2.11 -1.14
N VAL A 165 11.09 -1.48 -1.07
CA VAL A 165 9.89 -2.06 -0.45
C VAL A 165 9.11 -2.77 -1.54
N SER A 166 8.87 -4.07 -1.36
CA SER A 166 8.21 -4.91 -2.35
C SER A 166 6.91 -5.47 -1.83
N VAL A 167 5.92 -5.55 -2.68
CA VAL A 167 4.75 -6.42 -2.49
C VAL A 167 4.97 -7.63 -3.40
N GLU A 168 5.46 -8.71 -2.82
CA GLU A 168 5.91 -9.90 -3.59
C GLU A 168 4.80 -10.47 -4.47
N LEU A 169 3.58 -10.53 -3.93
CA LEU A 169 2.42 -11.03 -4.65
C LEU A 169 2.13 -10.25 -5.95
N LEU A 170 2.36 -8.97 -5.96
CA LEU A 170 2.14 -8.12 -7.13
C LEU A 170 3.35 -8.09 -8.08
N GLN A 171 4.49 -8.63 -7.64
CA GLN A 171 5.79 -8.46 -8.30
C GLN A 171 6.08 -6.98 -8.60
N ARG A 172 5.70 -6.13 -7.66
CA ARG A 172 5.87 -4.67 -7.72
C ARG A 172 6.73 -4.22 -6.55
N SER A 173 7.62 -3.30 -6.85
CA SER A 173 8.55 -2.74 -5.87
C SER A 173 8.65 -1.24 -6.03
N VAL A 174 8.92 -0.56 -4.92
CA VAL A 174 9.24 0.87 -4.89
C VAL A 174 10.57 1.07 -4.18
N ALA A 175 11.40 1.95 -4.70
CA ALA A 175 12.66 2.31 -4.08
C ALA A 175 12.51 3.60 -3.26
N ILE A 176 13.06 3.59 -2.07
CA ILE A 176 13.11 4.72 -1.14
C ILE A 176 14.58 5.02 -0.88
N ARG A 177 15.01 6.27 -1.05
CA ARG A 177 16.38 6.67 -0.71
C ARG A 177 16.57 6.65 0.80
N VAL A 178 17.62 5.98 1.27
CA VAL A 178 17.92 5.76 2.70
C VAL A 178 19.25 6.38 3.14
N GLU A 179 19.71 7.40 2.45
CA GLU A 179 20.92 8.11 2.86
C GLU A 179 20.77 8.70 4.27
N GLY A 180 21.75 8.44 5.12
CA GLY A 180 21.77 8.94 6.50
C GLY A 180 20.97 8.13 7.52
N TYR A 181 20.37 7.00 7.11
CA TYR A 181 19.68 6.09 8.04
C TYR A 181 20.55 4.88 8.42
N ALA A 182 20.44 4.44 9.67
CA ALA A 182 21.01 3.16 10.08
C ALA A 182 20.16 2.01 9.54
N VAL A 183 20.79 0.97 9.03
CA VAL A 183 20.14 -0.19 8.42
C VAL A 183 20.58 -1.45 9.14
N GLU A 184 19.63 -2.23 9.62
CA GLU A 184 19.85 -3.48 10.36
C GLU A 184 19.36 -4.67 9.53
N ARG A 185 20.03 -5.81 9.61
CA ARG A 185 19.56 -7.08 9.01
C ARG A 185 18.35 -7.60 9.77
N VAL A 186 17.37 -8.10 9.02
CA VAL A 186 16.20 -8.82 9.56
C VAL A 186 16.37 -10.30 9.34
#